data_6bbf7c555b32dfca7975fd91a248e9bc
#
_entry.id   6bbf7c555b32dfca7975fd91a248e9bc
#
_cell.length_a   1.000
_cell.length_b   1.000
_cell.length_c   1.000
_cell.angle_alpha   90.00
_cell.angle_beta   90.00
_cell.angle_gamma   90.00
#
_symmetry.space_group_name_H-M   'P 1'
#
loop_
_entity.id
_entity.type
_entity.pdbx_description
1 polymer ?
#
loop_
_entity_poly.entity_id
_entity_poly.type
_entity_poly.pdbx_seq_one_letter_code
_entity_poly.pdbx_strand_id
1 'polypeptide(L)'
;RVPETVGVAVFLVGVRHDHGHAHDDHAGHHGPAKGLTRWLFTTNHKDIGTLYLLFALVMLFVGGAMAMVIRLELFQPGLQFVNPDFFNQMTTMHALIMIFGMIMPAFVGFANWMIPLMIGAPDMALPRLNNWSFWILPFASTILVSTLFMPGGGPAGGWTLYPPLSLQAGNSFPFTIFAVHLLGMSSILGSINIIVTIMNMRAPGMTLLKMPLFAWTWLITAYLLIAAMPVLAGGVTMLLTDQFFGTSFFQAAGGGDPVLFQHIFWFFGHP
;
A
#
# COMPACT_ATOMS: atom_id res chain seq x y z
N ARG A 1 42.53 -11.60 12.05
CA ARG A 1 42.38 -11.84 10.61
C ARG A 1 41.02 -12.45 10.39
N VAL A 2 40.10 -11.67 9.82
CA VAL A 2 38.75 -12.09 9.38
C VAL A 2 38.80 -12.10 7.84
N PRO A 3 38.31 -13.13 7.17
CA PRO A 3 38.31 -13.15 5.71
C PRO A 3 37.25 -12.21 5.17
N GLU A 4 37.62 -11.46 4.15
CA GLU A 4 36.74 -10.64 3.30
C GLU A 4 35.93 -11.53 2.34
N THR A 5 34.87 -10.89 1.88
CA THR A 5 34.10 -11.13 0.63
C THR A 5 32.93 -12.12 0.67
N VAL A 6 31.74 -11.53 0.78
CA VAL A 6 30.62 -11.83 -0.10
C VAL A 6 30.10 -10.50 -0.64
N GLY A 7 30.50 -10.17 -1.84
CA GLY A 7 30.06 -8.99 -2.56
C GLY A 7 28.66 -9.20 -3.11
N VAL A 8 27.68 -8.55 -2.50
CA VAL A 8 26.39 -8.29 -3.12
C VAL A 8 26.56 -7.00 -3.93
N ALA A 9 26.44 -7.10 -5.23
CA ALA A 9 26.47 -5.94 -6.14
C ALA A 9 25.29 -5.02 -5.80
N VAL A 10 25.55 -4.00 -5.01
CA VAL A 10 24.63 -2.87 -4.80
C VAL A 10 24.88 -1.89 -5.93
N PHE A 11 23.88 -1.65 -6.75
CA PHE A 11 23.85 -0.54 -7.70
C PHE A 11 24.08 0.76 -6.93
N LEU A 12 25.29 1.29 -7.01
CA LEU A 12 25.69 2.56 -6.45
C LEU A 12 25.04 3.67 -7.28
N VAL A 13 23.92 4.21 -6.80
CA VAL A 13 23.59 5.62 -7.08
C VAL A 13 24.61 6.43 -6.30
N GLY A 14 25.58 7.00 -7.00
CA GLY A 14 26.67 7.74 -6.41
C GLY A 14 26.18 8.92 -5.57
N VAL A 15 26.34 8.80 -4.26
CA VAL A 15 26.37 9.96 -3.36
C VAL A 15 27.79 10.50 -3.39
N ARG A 16 28.03 11.52 -4.21
CA ARG A 16 29.25 12.33 -4.12
C ARG A 16 29.29 13.03 -2.77
N HIS A 17 30.22 12.65 -1.92
CA HIS A 17 30.69 13.52 -0.86
C HIS A 17 31.63 14.55 -1.50
N ASP A 18 31.09 15.71 -1.82
CA ASP A 18 31.88 16.86 -2.22
C ASP A 18 32.37 17.58 -0.94
N HIS A 19 33.64 17.38 -0.60
CA HIS A 19 34.36 18.28 0.28
C HIS A 19 34.88 19.45 -0.59
N GLY A 20 34.05 20.45 -0.76
CA GLY A 20 34.39 21.66 -1.53
C GLY A 20 34.08 22.93 -0.75
N HIS A 21 35.13 23.61 -0.36
CA HIS A 21 35.28 25.05 -0.13
C HIS A 21 34.04 25.90 0.12
N ALA A 22 34.06 26.54 1.29
CA ALA A 22 33.16 27.63 1.65
C ALA A 22 33.22 28.75 0.59
N HIS A 23 32.14 28.92 -0.17
CA HIS A 23 31.75 30.18 -0.75
C HIS A 23 30.55 30.71 0.04
N ASP A 24 30.71 31.85 0.68
CA ASP A 24 29.66 32.66 1.24
C ASP A 24 28.73 33.13 0.13
N ASP A 25 27.68 32.34 -0.12
CA ASP A 25 26.52 32.83 -0.82
C ASP A 25 25.39 32.98 0.20
N HIS A 26 25.03 34.24 0.45
CA HIS A 26 23.81 34.64 1.17
C HIS A 26 22.54 34.13 0.41
N ALA A 27 22.39 32.83 0.24
CA ALA A 27 21.13 32.22 -0.08
C ALA A 27 20.27 32.27 1.19
N GLY A 28 19.28 33.14 1.19
CA GLY A 28 18.37 33.30 2.31
C GLY A 28 17.92 31.95 2.82
N HIS A 29 18.20 31.64 4.07
CA HIS A 29 17.64 30.53 4.80
C HIS A 29 16.10 30.69 4.80
N HIS A 30 15.46 30.21 3.76
CA HIS A 30 14.02 30.01 3.80
C HIS A 30 13.76 29.01 4.92
N GLY A 31 13.22 29.48 6.03
CA GLY A 31 12.78 28.61 7.10
C GLY A 31 11.87 27.49 6.59
N PRO A 32 11.63 26.41 7.37
CA PRO A 32 10.84 25.28 6.91
C PRO A 32 9.53 25.75 6.30
N ALA A 33 9.14 25.17 5.17
CA ALA A 33 7.91 25.50 4.47
C ALA A 33 6.73 25.52 5.47
N LYS A 34 5.86 26.54 5.36
CA LYS A 34 4.72 26.74 6.27
C LYS A 34 3.41 26.46 5.53
N GLY A 35 2.36 26.12 6.28
CA GLY A 35 1.03 25.88 5.73
C GLY A 35 0.91 24.60 4.90
N LEU A 36 0.03 24.57 3.90
CA LEU A 36 -0.26 23.39 3.08
C LEU A 36 0.96 22.88 2.30
N THR A 37 1.84 23.77 1.85
CA THR A 37 3.04 23.39 1.10
C THR A 37 3.98 22.52 1.92
N ARG A 38 4.03 22.71 3.23
CA ARG A 38 4.77 21.82 4.14
C ARG A 38 4.29 20.39 3.99
N TRP A 39 2.99 20.15 4.08
CA TRP A 39 2.40 18.82 4.07
C TRP A 39 2.48 18.13 2.70
N LEU A 40 2.33 18.90 1.62
CA LEU A 40 2.39 18.36 0.26
C LEU A 40 3.78 17.89 -0.14
N PHE A 41 4.82 18.62 0.26
CA PHE A 41 6.19 18.38 -0.20
C PHE A 41 7.15 17.96 0.92
N THR A 42 6.62 17.61 2.10
CA THR A 42 7.44 17.17 3.22
C THR A 42 8.25 15.93 2.86
N THR A 43 9.49 15.91 3.30
CA THR A 43 10.37 14.74 3.23
C THR A 43 10.64 14.17 4.63
N ASN A 44 10.14 14.81 5.69
CA ASN A 44 10.32 14.37 7.06
C ASN A 44 9.48 13.15 7.37
N HIS A 45 10.09 12.11 7.92
CA HIS A 45 9.43 10.84 8.23
C HIS A 45 8.26 10.99 9.23
N LYS A 46 8.34 11.93 10.17
CA LYS A 46 7.26 12.17 11.15
C LYS A 46 6.05 12.82 10.51
N ASP A 47 6.27 13.82 9.66
CA ASP A 47 5.18 14.47 8.92
C ASP A 47 4.49 13.47 8.00
N ILE A 48 5.26 12.67 7.25
CA ILE A 48 4.72 11.62 6.37
C ILE A 48 3.99 10.56 7.18
N GLY A 49 4.56 10.09 8.29
CA GLY A 49 3.90 9.16 9.20
C GLY A 49 2.57 9.71 9.74
N THR A 50 2.54 11.00 10.08
CA THR A 50 1.30 11.67 10.50
C THR A 50 0.27 11.71 9.38
N LEU A 51 0.67 12.01 8.14
CA LEU A 51 -0.22 11.97 6.98
C LEU A 51 -0.83 10.57 6.77
N TYR A 52 -0.02 9.52 6.88
CA TYR A 52 -0.50 8.13 6.82
C TYR A 52 -1.54 7.83 7.92
N LEU A 53 -1.28 8.25 9.16
CA LEU A 53 -2.19 8.01 10.28
C LEU A 53 -3.50 8.79 10.14
N LEU A 54 -3.45 10.05 9.71
CA LEU A 54 -4.65 10.86 9.44
C LEU A 54 -5.46 10.28 8.28
N PHE A 55 -4.80 9.86 7.21
CA PHE A 55 -5.46 9.19 6.09
C PHE A 55 -6.14 7.89 6.55
N ALA A 56 -5.43 7.04 7.30
CA ALA A 56 -5.99 5.82 7.85
C ALA A 56 -7.20 6.07 8.75
N LEU A 57 -7.16 7.14 9.55
CA LEU A 57 -8.29 7.55 10.39
C LEU A 57 -9.52 7.95 9.54
N VAL A 58 -9.33 8.69 8.46
CA VAL A 58 -10.42 9.02 7.52
C VAL A 58 -10.99 7.75 6.91
N MET A 59 -10.13 6.84 6.45
CA MET A 59 -10.57 5.56 5.85
C MET A 59 -11.24 4.64 6.88
N LEU A 60 -10.88 4.71 8.16
CA LEU A 60 -11.61 4.03 9.24
C LEU A 60 -13.07 4.47 9.30
N PHE A 61 -13.33 5.76 9.21
CA PHE A 61 -14.72 6.26 9.22
C PHE A 61 -15.47 5.90 7.93
N VAL A 62 -14.82 6.00 6.77
CA VAL A 62 -15.44 5.63 5.49
C VAL A 62 -15.77 4.14 5.45
N GLY A 63 -14.81 3.27 5.73
CA GLY A 63 -15.02 1.83 5.78
C GLY A 63 -15.94 1.41 6.93
N GLY A 64 -15.84 2.08 8.08
CA GLY A 64 -16.71 1.88 9.23
C GLY A 64 -18.18 2.20 8.94
N ALA A 65 -18.45 3.28 8.20
CA ALA A 65 -19.81 3.61 7.74
C ALA A 65 -20.39 2.50 6.84
N MET A 66 -19.58 1.93 5.95
CA MET A 66 -20.00 0.77 5.15
C MET A 66 -20.30 -0.46 6.02
N ALA A 67 -19.50 -0.73 7.04
CA ALA A 67 -19.77 -1.78 8.01
C ALA A 67 -21.10 -1.55 8.75
N MET A 68 -21.41 -0.30 9.10
CA MET A 68 -22.69 0.03 9.71
C MET A 68 -23.88 -0.25 8.79
N VAL A 69 -23.77 0.04 7.50
CA VAL A 69 -24.80 -0.34 6.52
C VAL A 69 -25.01 -1.86 6.52
N ILE A 70 -23.93 -2.65 6.49
CA ILE A 70 -24.00 -4.11 6.54
C ILE A 70 -24.70 -4.57 7.82
N ARG A 71 -24.33 -4.01 8.97
CA ARG A 71 -24.91 -4.39 10.29
C ARG A 71 -26.37 -3.98 10.42
N LEU A 72 -26.75 -2.82 9.90
CA LEU A 72 -28.14 -2.36 9.90
C LEU A 72 -29.03 -3.28 9.05
N GLU A 73 -28.56 -3.68 7.85
CA GLU A 73 -29.31 -4.60 7.00
C GLU A 73 -29.48 -5.98 7.66
N LEU A 74 -28.47 -6.47 8.38
CA LEU A 74 -28.50 -7.76 9.05
C LEU A 74 -29.11 -7.72 10.46
N PHE A 75 -29.73 -6.61 10.85
CA PHE A 75 -30.35 -6.49 12.18
C PHE A 75 -31.58 -7.39 12.34
N GLN A 76 -32.34 -7.59 11.25
CA GLN A 76 -33.49 -8.49 11.17
C GLN A 76 -33.39 -9.36 9.92
N PRO A 77 -34.01 -10.55 9.90
CA PRO A 77 -34.07 -11.39 8.69
C PRO A 77 -34.83 -10.70 7.56
N GLY A 78 -34.40 -10.95 6.33
CA GLY A 78 -34.99 -10.40 5.10
C GLY A 78 -34.34 -9.07 4.66
N LEU A 79 -34.89 -8.48 3.60
CA LEU A 79 -34.43 -7.19 3.09
C LEU A 79 -35.04 -6.06 3.93
N GLN A 80 -34.20 -5.18 4.49
CA GLN A 80 -34.62 -4.11 5.38
C GLN A 80 -34.45 -2.72 4.77
N PHE A 81 -33.21 -2.31 4.48
CA PHE A 81 -32.85 -0.93 4.15
C PHE A 81 -32.22 -0.81 2.76
N VAL A 82 -31.51 -1.84 2.31
CA VAL A 82 -30.75 -1.79 1.07
C VAL A 82 -31.07 -2.99 0.17
N ASN A 83 -30.92 -2.81 -1.14
CA ASN A 83 -31.06 -3.91 -2.07
C ASN A 83 -29.83 -4.85 -2.03
N PRO A 84 -29.93 -6.11 -2.49
CA PRO A 84 -28.83 -7.08 -2.44
C PRO A 84 -27.56 -6.63 -3.18
N ASP A 85 -27.71 -5.95 -4.31
CA ASP A 85 -26.56 -5.48 -5.09
C ASP A 85 -25.76 -4.43 -4.32
N PHE A 86 -26.44 -3.45 -3.72
CA PHE A 86 -25.80 -2.45 -2.90
C PHE A 86 -25.18 -3.07 -1.63
N PHE A 87 -25.83 -4.04 -1.01
CA PHE A 87 -25.28 -4.79 0.13
C PHE A 87 -23.96 -5.47 -0.23
N ASN A 88 -23.92 -6.16 -1.38
CA ASN A 88 -22.70 -6.82 -1.87
C ASN A 88 -21.58 -5.82 -2.19
N GLN A 89 -21.94 -4.66 -2.75
CA GLN A 89 -20.97 -3.57 -2.97
C GLN A 89 -20.43 -3.05 -1.63
N MET A 90 -21.27 -2.82 -0.63
CA MET A 90 -20.82 -2.38 0.70
C MET A 90 -19.88 -3.41 1.35
N THR A 91 -20.19 -4.70 1.24
CA THR A 91 -19.36 -5.77 1.78
C THR A 91 -17.97 -5.79 1.11
N THR A 92 -17.93 -5.71 -0.20
CA THR A 92 -16.67 -5.71 -0.97
C THR A 92 -15.85 -4.44 -0.69
N MET A 93 -16.47 -3.28 -0.76
CA MET A 93 -15.81 -1.99 -0.57
C MET A 93 -15.36 -1.77 0.87
N HIS A 94 -16.16 -2.20 1.86
CA HIS A 94 -15.75 -2.17 3.26
C HIS A 94 -14.41 -2.90 3.44
N ALA A 95 -14.30 -4.13 2.93
CA ALA A 95 -13.09 -4.91 3.10
C ALA A 95 -11.89 -4.29 2.36
N LEU A 96 -12.06 -3.86 1.11
CA LEU A 96 -10.99 -3.21 0.34
C LEU A 96 -10.49 -1.92 1.02
N ILE A 97 -11.41 -1.07 1.49
CA ILE A 97 -11.06 0.19 2.15
C ILE A 97 -10.41 -0.06 3.51
N MET A 98 -10.92 -1.01 4.30
CA MET A 98 -10.34 -1.28 5.61
C MET A 98 -8.96 -1.90 5.52
N ILE A 99 -8.74 -2.81 4.58
CA ILE A 99 -7.43 -3.46 4.43
C ILE A 99 -6.41 -2.50 3.81
N PHE A 100 -6.70 -1.97 2.62
CA PHE A 100 -5.73 -1.19 1.85
C PHE A 100 -5.73 0.31 2.20
N GLY A 101 -6.85 0.85 2.67
CA GLY A 101 -6.97 2.26 3.01
C GLY A 101 -6.75 2.56 4.49
N MET A 102 -7.06 1.62 5.40
CA MET A 102 -6.97 1.86 6.85
C MET A 102 -5.83 1.06 7.48
N ILE A 103 -5.89 -0.27 7.51
CA ILE A 103 -4.95 -1.10 8.28
C ILE A 103 -3.52 -0.95 7.77
N MET A 104 -3.30 -1.19 6.48
CA MET A 104 -1.95 -1.11 5.90
C MET A 104 -1.35 0.30 6.03
N PRO A 105 -2.05 1.40 5.68
CA PRO A 105 -1.54 2.75 5.88
C PRO A 105 -1.32 3.12 7.35
N ALA A 106 -2.17 2.68 8.29
CA ALA A 106 -1.94 2.94 9.70
C ALA A 106 -0.62 2.33 10.18
N PHE A 107 -0.36 1.07 9.84
CA PHE A 107 0.90 0.42 10.21
C PHE A 107 2.11 1.06 9.53
N VAL A 108 2.01 1.46 8.25
CA VAL A 108 3.07 2.21 7.55
C VAL A 108 3.29 3.57 8.23
N GLY A 109 2.23 4.22 8.70
CA GLY A 109 2.32 5.46 9.47
C GLY A 109 3.14 5.29 10.75
N PHE A 110 2.84 4.25 11.53
CA PHE A 110 3.63 3.91 12.72
C PHE A 110 5.07 3.54 12.36
N ALA A 111 5.30 2.81 11.29
CA ALA A 111 6.64 2.46 10.83
C ALA A 111 7.47 3.72 10.51
N ASN A 112 6.90 4.65 9.75
CA ASN A 112 7.54 5.92 9.42
C ASN A 112 7.87 6.75 10.67
N TRP A 113 6.95 6.79 11.63
CA TRP A 113 7.16 7.52 12.89
C TRP A 113 8.25 6.89 13.76
N MET A 114 8.20 5.57 13.94
CA MET A 114 8.92 4.87 15.01
C MET A 114 10.24 4.27 14.56
N ILE A 115 10.35 3.74 13.34
CA ILE A 115 11.56 3.02 12.91
C ILE A 115 12.81 3.89 12.96
N PRO A 116 12.84 5.12 12.37
CA PRO A 116 14.04 5.96 12.46
C PRO A 116 14.43 6.25 13.90
N LEU A 117 13.47 6.54 14.78
CA LEU A 117 13.72 6.79 16.20
C LEU A 117 14.29 5.55 16.91
N MET A 118 13.75 4.36 16.62
CA MET A 118 14.15 3.11 17.25
C MET A 118 15.56 2.65 16.84
N ILE A 119 15.95 2.94 15.61
CA ILE A 119 17.28 2.55 15.09
C ILE A 119 18.32 3.67 15.18
N GLY A 120 17.91 4.87 15.63
CA GLY A 120 18.79 6.04 15.75
C GLY A 120 19.13 6.68 14.40
N ALA A 121 18.26 6.52 13.40
CA ALA A 121 18.40 7.18 12.11
C ALA A 121 17.83 8.61 12.15
N PRO A 122 18.43 9.59 11.45
CA PRO A 122 17.92 10.96 11.40
C PRO A 122 16.63 11.10 10.59
N ASP A 123 16.46 10.29 9.57
CA ASP A 123 15.26 10.21 8.70
C ASP A 123 15.21 8.86 7.98
N MET A 124 14.21 8.69 7.08
CA MET A 124 14.18 7.56 6.17
C MET A 124 15.23 7.73 5.07
N ALA A 125 15.74 6.61 4.53
CA ALA A 125 16.82 6.61 3.55
C ALA A 125 16.45 7.28 2.22
N LEU A 126 15.17 7.19 1.82
CA LEU A 126 14.66 7.70 0.55
C LEU A 126 13.46 8.65 0.80
N PRO A 127 13.71 9.90 1.29
CA PRO A 127 12.63 10.77 1.78
C PRO A 127 11.64 11.20 0.70
N ARG A 128 12.10 11.45 -0.54
CA ARG A 128 11.23 11.80 -1.67
C ARG A 128 10.35 10.62 -2.09
N LEU A 129 10.92 9.42 -2.12
CA LEU A 129 10.17 8.20 -2.40
C LEU A 129 9.10 7.94 -1.34
N ASN A 130 9.41 8.27 -0.08
CA ASN A 130 8.50 8.18 1.05
C ASN A 130 7.28 9.10 0.89
N ASN A 131 7.51 10.35 0.49
CA ASN A 131 6.42 11.28 0.19
C ASN A 131 5.55 10.77 -0.97
N TRP A 132 6.17 10.25 -2.02
CA TRP A 132 5.46 9.71 -3.18
C TRP A 132 4.62 8.49 -2.82
N SER A 133 5.16 7.57 -2.02
CA SER A 133 4.40 6.40 -1.56
C SER A 133 3.13 6.79 -0.82
N PHE A 134 3.16 7.88 -0.04
CA PHE A 134 1.97 8.40 0.62
C PHE A 134 0.95 8.96 -0.39
N TRP A 135 1.36 9.88 -1.29
CA TRP A 135 0.40 10.59 -2.14
C TRP A 135 -0.31 9.70 -3.16
N ILE A 136 0.24 8.55 -3.50
CA ILE A 136 -0.45 7.53 -4.30
C ILE A 136 -1.71 7.01 -3.58
N LEU A 137 -1.71 6.89 -2.24
CA LEU A 137 -2.82 6.31 -1.48
C LEU A 137 -4.12 7.12 -1.57
N PRO A 138 -4.15 8.44 -1.28
CA PRO A 138 -5.37 9.23 -1.43
C PRO A 138 -5.91 9.19 -2.86
N PHE A 139 -5.04 9.24 -3.85
CA PHE A 139 -5.43 9.16 -5.25
C PHE A 139 -6.06 7.80 -5.59
N ALA A 140 -5.41 6.70 -5.24
CA ALA A 140 -5.92 5.35 -5.45
C ALA A 140 -7.24 5.09 -4.72
N SER A 141 -7.34 5.55 -3.47
CA SER A 141 -8.57 5.41 -2.68
C SER A 141 -9.72 6.25 -3.23
N THR A 142 -9.43 7.41 -3.79
CA THR A 142 -10.44 8.23 -4.48
C THR A 142 -10.98 7.49 -5.71
N ILE A 143 -10.12 6.88 -6.52
CA ILE A 143 -10.55 6.04 -7.65
C ILE A 143 -11.42 4.89 -7.15
N LEU A 144 -10.99 4.19 -6.10
CA LEU A 144 -11.73 3.06 -5.56
C LEU A 144 -13.13 3.48 -5.07
N VAL A 145 -13.21 4.54 -4.28
CA VAL A 145 -14.50 5.06 -3.76
C VAL A 145 -15.38 5.57 -4.89
N SER A 146 -14.80 6.19 -5.93
CA SER A 146 -15.57 6.72 -7.07
C SER A 146 -16.29 5.62 -7.85
N THR A 147 -15.85 4.36 -7.76
CA THR A 147 -16.53 3.23 -8.40
C THR A 147 -17.97 3.05 -7.91
N LEU A 148 -18.28 3.42 -6.67
CA LEU A 148 -19.65 3.35 -6.12
C LEU A 148 -20.63 4.26 -6.85
N PHE A 149 -20.16 5.32 -7.50
CA PHE A 149 -20.96 6.31 -8.21
C PHE A 149 -21.03 6.06 -9.73
N MET A 150 -20.39 4.97 -10.20
CA MET A 150 -20.42 4.59 -11.61
C MET A 150 -21.74 3.88 -11.97
N PRO A 151 -22.16 3.90 -13.26
CA PRO A 151 -23.28 3.09 -13.71
C PRO A 151 -23.06 1.61 -13.41
N GLY A 152 -23.99 1.00 -12.67
CA GLY A 152 -23.87 -0.38 -12.17
C GLY A 152 -23.23 -0.49 -10.78
N GLY A 153 -22.75 0.60 -10.21
CA GLY A 153 -22.17 0.65 -8.87
C GLY A 153 -20.75 0.08 -8.78
N GLY A 154 -20.24 -0.06 -7.55
CA GLY A 154 -18.94 -0.60 -7.25
C GLY A 154 -18.83 -2.12 -7.42
N PRO A 155 -17.63 -2.68 -7.17
CA PRO A 155 -17.43 -4.14 -7.23
C PRO A 155 -18.27 -4.85 -6.15
N ALA A 156 -18.90 -5.97 -6.50
CA ALA A 156 -19.85 -6.67 -5.65
C ALA A 156 -19.49 -8.15 -5.40
N GLY A 157 -18.37 -8.63 -5.94
CA GLY A 157 -17.96 -10.03 -5.89
C GLY A 157 -17.11 -10.44 -4.68
N GLY A 158 -16.97 -9.57 -3.67
CA GLY A 158 -16.06 -9.77 -2.54
C GLY A 158 -14.66 -9.19 -2.79
N TRP A 159 -13.93 -8.88 -1.72
CA TRP A 159 -12.62 -8.23 -1.80
C TRP A 159 -11.51 -9.14 -2.38
N THR A 160 -11.72 -10.46 -2.34
CA THR A 160 -10.81 -11.45 -2.92
C THR A 160 -10.90 -11.53 -4.45
N LEU A 161 -11.94 -10.96 -5.05
CA LEU A 161 -12.14 -10.87 -6.51
C LEU A 161 -12.09 -12.24 -7.21
N TYR A 162 -12.68 -13.29 -6.61
CA TYR A 162 -12.63 -14.64 -7.15
C TYR A 162 -13.39 -14.78 -8.48
N PRO A 163 -12.73 -15.34 -9.53
CA PRO A 163 -13.44 -15.78 -10.71
C PRO A 163 -14.26 -17.05 -10.41
N PRO A 164 -15.35 -17.33 -11.12
CA PRO A 164 -15.86 -16.59 -12.29
C PRO A 164 -16.71 -15.35 -11.95
N LEU A 165 -17.03 -15.11 -10.66
CA LEU A 165 -17.91 -14.00 -10.26
C LEU A 165 -17.31 -12.63 -10.60
N SER A 166 -16.02 -12.42 -10.35
CA SER A 166 -15.34 -11.17 -10.67
C SER A 166 -15.29 -10.86 -12.17
N LEU A 167 -15.29 -11.88 -13.02
CA LEU A 167 -15.31 -11.70 -14.47
C LEU A 167 -16.70 -11.24 -15.00
N GLN A 168 -17.74 -11.31 -14.17
CA GLN A 168 -19.08 -10.80 -14.46
C GLN A 168 -19.29 -9.37 -13.93
N ALA A 169 -18.26 -8.79 -13.27
CA ALA A 169 -18.33 -7.45 -12.74
C ALA A 169 -18.47 -6.41 -13.89
N GLY A 170 -19.20 -5.34 -13.60
CA GLY A 170 -19.50 -4.27 -14.56
C GLY A 170 -18.32 -3.33 -14.83
N ASN A 171 -18.63 -2.15 -15.34
CA ASN A 171 -17.67 -1.14 -15.79
C ASN A 171 -16.77 -0.58 -14.66
N SER A 172 -17.13 -0.78 -13.40
CA SER A 172 -16.32 -0.36 -12.24
C SER A 172 -15.09 -1.26 -11.99
N PHE A 173 -15.08 -2.48 -12.55
CA PHE A 173 -14.03 -3.46 -12.29
C PHE A 173 -12.63 -3.01 -12.73
N PRO A 174 -12.40 -2.46 -13.94
CA PRO A 174 -11.08 -1.95 -14.33
C PRO A 174 -10.57 -0.86 -13.41
N PHE A 175 -11.44 0.03 -12.94
CA PHE A 175 -11.06 1.09 -11.99
C PHE A 175 -10.70 0.52 -10.61
N THR A 176 -11.42 -0.51 -10.18
CA THR A 176 -11.09 -1.25 -8.95
C THR A 176 -9.71 -1.90 -9.07
N ILE A 177 -9.43 -2.60 -10.17
CA ILE A 177 -8.12 -3.21 -10.42
C ILE A 177 -7.01 -2.16 -10.49
N PHE A 178 -7.25 -1.05 -11.19
CA PHE A 178 -6.28 0.05 -11.27
C PHE A 178 -6.00 0.66 -9.89
N ALA A 179 -7.03 0.88 -9.07
CA ALA A 179 -6.84 1.34 -7.69
C ALA A 179 -5.99 0.36 -6.88
N VAL A 180 -6.27 -0.95 -6.97
CA VAL A 180 -5.49 -1.99 -6.27
C VAL A 180 -4.02 -2.00 -6.72
N HIS A 181 -3.74 -1.80 -8.01
CA HIS A 181 -2.37 -1.67 -8.52
C HIS A 181 -1.64 -0.47 -7.90
N LEU A 182 -2.30 0.70 -7.85
CA LEU A 182 -1.71 1.89 -7.24
C LEU A 182 -1.45 1.70 -5.74
N LEU A 183 -2.38 1.08 -5.01
CA LEU A 183 -2.22 0.75 -3.59
C LEU A 183 -1.04 -0.22 -3.39
N GLY A 184 -0.91 -1.22 -4.26
CA GLY A 184 0.23 -2.14 -4.27
C GLY A 184 1.56 -1.47 -4.57
N MET A 185 1.59 -0.56 -5.54
CA MET A 185 2.78 0.23 -5.86
C MET A 185 3.23 1.09 -4.68
N SER A 186 2.30 1.76 -3.99
CA SER A 186 2.59 2.49 -2.76
C SER A 186 3.28 1.60 -1.71
N SER A 187 2.76 0.39 -1.52
CA SER A 187 3.30 -0.58 -0.55
C SER A 187 4.71 -1.03 -0.90
N ILE A 188 5.00 -1.29 -2.17
CA ILE A 188 6.35 -1.65 -2.65
C ILE A 188 7.34 -0.51 -2.41
N LEU A 189 6.97 0.73 -2.75
CA LEU A 189 7.83 1.91 -2.55
C LEU A 189 8.15 2.12 -1.07
N GLY A 190 7.15 2.00 -0.19
CA GLY A 190 7.34 2.06 1.25
C GLY A 190 8.24 0.94 1.78
N SER A 191 8.06 -0.28 1.28
CA SER A 191 8.86 -1.44 1.69
C SER A 191 10.33 -1.30 1.30
N ILE A 192 10.63 -0.85 0.09
CA ILE A 192 12.00 -0.56 -0.36
C ILE A 192 12.65 0.46 0.60
N ASN A 193 11.92 1.52 0.91
CA ASN A 193 12.44 2.57 1.79
C ASN A 193 12.71 2.05 3.20
N ILE A 194 11.82 1.26 3.79
CA ILE A 194 11.98 0.65 5.12
C ILE A 194 13.22 -0.27 5.15
N ILE A 195 13.38 -1.14 4.15
CA ILE A 195 14.53 -2.05 4.06
C ILE A 195 15.83 -1.26 4.00
N VAL A 196 15.92 -0.30 3.09
CA VAL A 196 17.14 0.51 2.91
C VAL A 196 17.45 1.32 4.18
N THR A 197 16.44 1.87 4.83
CA THR A 197 16.59 2.61 6.09
C THR A 197 17.14 1.70 7.20
N ILE A 198 16.51 0.55 7.43
CA ILE A 198 16.95 -0.36 8.49
C ILE A 198 18.32 -0.96 8.19
N MET A 199 18.61 -1.33 6.96
CA MET A 199 19.88 -1.96 6.63
C MET A 199 21.07 -1.00 6.67
N ASN A 200 20.88 0.27 6.28
CA ASN A 200 21.97 1.21 6.04
C ASN A 200 22.09 2.35 7.05
N MET A 201 21.02 2.67 7.81
CA MET A 201 20.98 3.89 8.63
C MET A 201 20.92 3.63 10.14
N ARG A 202 21.19 2.41 10.58
CA ARG A 202 21.28 2.12 12.03
C ARG A 202 22.40 2.91 12.69
N ALA A 203 22.16 3.36 13.91
CA ALA A 203 23.17 4.03 14.73
C ALA A 203 24.44 3.18 14.89
N PRO A 204 25.63 3.79 14.99
CA PRO A 204 26.86 3.08 15.25
C PRO A 204 26.74 2.17 16.48
N GLY A 205 27.16 0.91 16.35
CA GLY A 205 27.06 -0.10 17.42
C GLY A 205 25.70 -0.82 17.52
N MET A 206 24.68 -0.40 16.78
CA MET A 206 23.42 -1.13 16.69
C MET A 206 23.50 -2.21 15.61
N THR A 207 23.82 -3.42 16.04
CA THR A 207 23.74 -4.61 15.17
C THR A 207 22.28 -5.04 14.97
N LEU A 208 22.00 -5.87 13.98
CA LEU A 208 20.66 -6.42 13.76
C LEU A 208 20.10 -7.10 15.00
N LEU A 209 20.90 -7.85 15.74
CA LEU A 209 20.48 -8.57 16.96
C LEU A 209 20.17 -7.64 18.14
N LYS A 210 20.62 -6.39 18.11
CA LYS A 210 20.30 -5.36 19.13
C LYS A 210 19.10 -4.51 18.75
N MET A 211 18.58 -4.70 17.56
CA MET A 211 17.45 -3.92 17.03
C MET A 211 16.15 -4.31 17.76
N PRO A 212 15.26 -3.33 18.07
CA PRO A 212 13.95 -3.61 18.65
C PRO A 212 13.10 -4.55 17.79
N LEU A 213 12.27 -5.39 18.43
CA LEU A 213 11.41 -6.35 17.73
C LEU A 213 10.47 -5.69 16.71
N PHE A 214 9.94 -4.52 17.00
CA PHE A 214 9.10 -3.78 16.05
C PHE A 214 9.84 -3.47 14.75
N ALA A 215 11.10 -3.05 14.80
CA ALA A 215 11.90 -2.82 13.60
C ALA A 215 12.20 -4.14 12.86
N TRP A 216 12.38 -5.26 13.57
CA TRP A 216 12.51 -6.58 12.97
C TRP A 216 11.25 -7.04 12.26
N THR A 217 10.08 -6.88 12.87
CA THR A 217 8.81 -7.26 12.24
C THR A 217 8.60 -6.47 10.94
N TRP A 218 8.93 -5.18 10.96
CA TRP A 218 8.83 -4.35 9.76
C TRP A 218 9.85 -4.72 8.68
N LEU A 219 11.07 -5.08 9.05
CA LEU A 219 12.07 -5.54 8.07
C LEU A 219 11.58 -6.80 7.34
N ILE A 220 11.05 -7.78 8.09
CA ILE A 220 10.50 -9.01 7.51
C ILE A 220 9.26 -8.72 6.68
N THR A 221 8.31 -7.92 7.20
CA THR A 221 7.10 -7.52 6.47
C THR A 221 7.44 -6.82 5.16
N ALA A 222 8.43 -5.95 5.15
CA ALA A 222 8.84 -5.25 3.93
C ALA A 222 9.41 -6.20 2.87
N TYR A 223 10.18 -7.21 3.24
CA TYR A 223 10.63 -8.26 2.32
C TYR A 223 9.46 -9.08 1.77
N LEU A 224 8.52 -9.47 2.64
CA LEU A 224 7.32 -10.21 2.24
C LEU A 224 6.46 -9.39 1.27
N LEU A 225 6.27 -8.09 1.51
CA LEU A 225 5.50 -7.21 0.62
C LEU A 225 6.14 -7.07 -0.76
N ILE A 226 7.46 -6.93 -0.84
CA ILE A 226 8.17 -6.89 -2.13
C ILE A 226 8.00 -8.20 -2.91
N ALA A 227 7.97 -9.34 -2.22
CA ALA A 227 7.75 -10.63 -2.86
C ALA A 227 6.29 -10.86 -3.27
N ALA A 228 5.33 -10.49 -2.41
CA ALA A 228 3.93 -10.85 -2.57
C ALA A 228 3.13 -9.85 -3.44
N MET A 229 3.40 -8.55 -3.35
CA MET A 229 2.63 -7.54 -4.08
C MET A 229 2.70 -7.67 -5.62
N PRO A 230 3.85 -7.95 -6.25
CA PRO A 230 3.89 -8.18 -7.69
C PRO A 230 3.09 -9.40 -8.13
N VAL A 231 3.03 -10.45 -7.30
CA VAL A 231 2.23 -11.65 -7.57
C VAL A 231 0.74 -11.32 -7.56
N LEU A 232 0.28 -10.57 -6.56
CA LEU A 232 -1.10 -10.06 -6.54
C LEU A 232 -1.39 -9.21 -7.77
N ALA A 233 -0.52 -8.25 -8.09
CA ALA A 233 -0.68 -7.39 -9.28
C ALA A 233 -0.79 -8.22 -10.56
N GLY A 234 0.03 -9.26 -10.73
CA GLY A 234 -0.04 -10.21 -11.83
C GLY A 234 -1.39 -10.91 -11.89
N GLY A 235 -1.87 -11.47 -10.77
CA GLY A 235 -3.15 -12.17 -10.68
C GLY A 235 -4.34 -11.29 -11.07
N VAL A 236 -4.43 -10.07 -10.54
CA VAL A 236 -5.53 -9.15 -10.89
C VAL A 236 -5.42 -8.59 -12.32
N THR A 237 -4.19 -8.50 -12.87
CA THR A 237 -3.99 -8.19 -14.29
C THR A 237 -4.52 -9.32 -15.19
N MET A 238 -4.28 -10.58 -14.82
CA MET A 238 -4.81 -11.73 -15.55
C MET A 238 -6.35 -11.76 -15.52
N LEU A 239 -7.01 -11.37 -14.41
CA LEU A 239 -8.46 -11.16 -14.38
C LEU A 239 -8.91 -10.11 -15.39
N LEU A 240 -8.20 -8.99 -15.45
CA LEU A 240 -8.51 -7.91 -16.38
C LEU A 240 -8.39 -8.36 -17.83
N THR A 241 -7.36 -9.15 -18.15
CA THR A 241 -7.17 -9.68 -19.51
C THR A 241 -8.21 -10.72 -19.87
N ASP A 242 -8.63 -11.56 -18.92
CA ASP A 242 -9.73 -12.51 -19.14
C ASP A 242 -11.06 -11.80 -19.45
N GLN A 243 -11.30 -10.64 -18.79
CA GLN A 243 -12.54 -9.90 -19.00
C GLN A 243 -12.55 -9.10 -20.31
N PHE A 244 -11.43 -8.49 -20.72
CA PHE A 244 -11.41 -7.49 -21.80
C PHE A 244 -10.59 -7.88 -23.03
N PHE A 245 -9.67 -8.83 -22.90
CA PHE A 245 -8.74 -9.19 -23.98
C PHE A 245 -8.92 -10.63 -24.49
N GLY A 246 -9.96 -11.36 -24.01
CA GLY A 246 -10.28 -12.69 -24.48
C GLY A 246 -9.27 -13.78 -24.07
N THR A 247 -8.45 -13.54 -23.05
CA THR A 247 -7.66 -14.61 -22.42
C THR A 247 -8.56 -15.49 -21.57
N SER A 248 -8.10 -16.67 -21.19
CA SER A 248 -8.87 -17.64 -20.41
C SER A 248 -8.04 -18.26 -19.26
N PHE A 249 -7.26 -17.45 -18.57
CA PHE A 249 -6.45 -17.92 -17.44
C PHE A 249 -7.28 -18.59 -16.35
N PHE A 250 -8.47 -18.05 -16.09
CA PHE A 250 -9.35 -18.48 -15.00
C PHE A 250 -10.73 -18.94 -15.48
N GLN A 251 -10.92 -19.09 -16.79
CA GLN A 251 -12.18 -19.57 -17.39
C GLN A 251 -12.03 -21.03 -17.81
N ALA A 252 -12.75 -21.93 -17.12
CA ALA A 252 -12.68 -23.38 -17.37
C ALA A 252 -13.06 -23.76 -18.83
N ALA A 253 -14.00 -23.05 -19.44
CA ALA A 253 -14.42 -23.27 -20.83
C ALA A 253 -13.30 -23.07 -21.85
N GLY A 254 -12.31 -22.21 -21.52
CA GLY A 254 -11.12 -21.94 -22.33
C GLY A 254 -9.89 -22.70 -21.89
N GLY A 255 -10.01 -23.65 -20.96
CA GLY A 255 -8.89 -24.44 -20.42
C GLY A 255 -8.19 -23.81 -19.21
N GLY A 256 -8.72 -22.73 -18.68
CA GLY A 256 -8.21 -22.07 -17.47
C GLY A 256 -8.73 -22.71 -16.18
N ASP A 257 -8.19 -22.27 -15.04
CA ASP A 257 -8.57 -22.77 -13.72
C ASP A 257 -8.85 -21.64 -12.74
N PRO A 258 -10.10 -21.45 -12.28
CA PRO A 258 -10.43 -20.45 -11.26
C PRO A 258 -9.67 -20.64 -9.92
N VAL A 259 -9.33 -21.88 -9.58
CA VAL A 259 -8.59 -22.20 -8.34
C VAL A 259 -7.15 -21.65 -8.40
N LEU A 260 -6.58 -21.56 -9.61
CA LEU A 260 -5.27 -20.94 -9.80
C LEU A 260 -5.27 -19.48 -9.30
N PHE A 261 -6.33 -18.71 -9.55
CA PHE A 261 -6.43 -17.35 -9.03
C PHE A 261 -6.42 -17.32 -7.50
N GLN A 262 -7.13 -18.26 -6.86
CA GLN A 262 -7.15 -18.34 -5.40
C GLN A 262 -5.75 -18.56 -4.83
N HIS A 263 -4.96 -19.44 -5.42
CA HIS A 263 -3.56 -19.66 -5.02
C HIS A 263 -2.71 -18.40 -5.19
N ILE A 264 -2.82 -17.71 -6.32
CA ILE A 264 -2.10 -16.46 -6.60
C ILE A 264 -2.51 -15.38 -5.60
N PHE A 265 -3.81 -15.21 -5.36
CA PHE A 265 -4.32 -14.21 -4.42
C PHE A 265 -3.83 -14.47 -2.99
N TRP A 266 -3.91 -15.71 -2.54
CA TRP A 266 -3.53 -16.05 -1.16
C TRP A 266 -2.02 -16.18 -0.95
N PHE A 267 -1.23 -16.24 -2.01
CA PHE A 267 0.21 -16.03 -1.91
C PHE A 267 0.54 -14.60 -1.41
N PHE A 268 -0.31 -13.64 -1.72
CA PHE A 268 -0.26 -12.32 -1.10
C PHE A 268 -0.95 -12.31 0.28
N GLY A 269 -2.14 -12.89 0.39
CA GLY A 269 -3.00 -12.66 1.55
C GLY A 269 -2.57 -13.37 2.83
N HIS A 270 -1.86 -14.48 2.77
CA HIS A 270 -1.49 -15.28 3.93
C HIS A 270 -0.13 -14.90 4.55
N PRO A 271 0.99 -14.71 3.82
CA PRO A 271 2.30 -14.42 4.43
C PRO A 271 2.31 -13.14 5.22
#